data_e8522ec5353962c3f84d54b7671c6038
#
_entry.id   e8522ec5353962c3f84d54b7671c6038
#
_cell.length_a   1.000
_cell.length_b   1.000
_cell.length_c   1.000
_cell.angle_alpha   90.00
_cell.angle_beta   90.00
_cell.angle_gamma   90.00
#
_symmetry.space_group_name_H-M   'P 1'
#
loop_
_entity.id
_entity.type
_entity.pdbx_description
1 polymer ?
#
loop_
_entity_poly.entity_id
_entity_poly.type
_entity_poly.pdbx_seq_one_letter_code
_entity_poly.pdbx_strand_id
1 'polypeptide(L)'
;MSNKTYYQENKEEILRKSKIYREQNKEAISLRNKLKYLKNKDKIIEKVKGYYQNNRDKVLAYHKTYDKENRKKITEYQTKYTRDRRQTDIDYKLRSILSCRIRDALNGKNKSKATKELIGCDIPTLMMHLEKQFRDDMTWDNHGKFGWHIDHILPCASFDLTDPEQQKKCFHYTNLQPLWAEENLSKSDTILIS
;
A
#
# COMPACT_ATOMS: atom_id res chain seq x y z
N MET A 1 56.25 15.48 5.99
CA MET A 1 55.25 15.18 4.96
C MET A 1 53.93 15.80 5.37
N SER A 2 53.22 16.43 4.44
CA SER A 2 51.89 17.00 4.75
C SER A 2 50.89 15.86 4.92
N ASN A 3 49.90 15.99 5.84
CA ASN A 3 48.84 15.01 6.02
C ASN A 3 48.11 14.64 4.72
N LYS A 4 48.08 15.54 3.76
CA LYS A 4 47.45 15.37 2.45
C LYS A 4 48.26 14.40 1.56
N THR A 5 49.56 14.43 1.60
CA THR A 5 50.47 13.58 0.83
C THR A 5 50.40 12.12 1.35
N TYR A 6 50.45 11.95 2.67
CA TYR A 6 50.31 10.63 3.31
C TYR A 6 48.98 9.97 2.98
N TYR A 7 47.87 10.73 3.00
CA TYR A 7 46.55 10.17 2.64
C TYR A 7 46.49 9.73 1.19
N GLN A 8 47.07 10.50 0.26
CA GLN A 8 47.06 10.15 -1.15
C GLN A 8 47.86 8.86 -1.44
N GLU A 9 49.01 8.72 -0.82
CA GLU A 9 49.88 7.56 -0.97
C GLU A 9 49.27 6.27 -0.38
N ASN A 10 48.51 6.38 0.71
CA ASN A 10 47.93 5.23 1.43
C ASN A 10 46.44 5.09 1.29
N LYS A 11 45.81 5.78 0.34
CA LYS A 11 44.34 5.87 0.21
C LYS A 11 43.66 4.53 0.11
N GLU A 12 44.15 3.64 -0.72
CA GLU A 12 43.53 2.32 -0.95
C GLU A 12 43.57 1.47 0.30
N GLU A 13 44.68 1.44 1.00
CA GLU A 13 44.82 0.69 2.23
C GLU A 13 43.94 1.24 3.36
N ILE A 14 43.85 2.57 3.50
CA ILE A 14 42.95 3.25 4.45
C ILE A 14 41.51 2.89 4.16
N LEU A 15 41.10 2.93 2.89
CA LEU A 15 39.73 2.59 2.50
C LEU A 15 39.43 1.10 2.75
N ARG A 16 40.37 0.21 2.45
CA ARG A 16 40.22 -1.22 2.72
C ARG A 16 40.07 -1.50 4.21
N LYS A 17 40.96 -0.95 5.04
CA LYS A 17 40.85 -1.08 6.51
C LYS A 17 39.56 -0.53 7.05
N SER A 18 39.09 0.62 6.55
CA SER A 18 37.83 1.25 6.93
C SER A 18 36.60 0.39 6.53
N LYS A 19 36.68 -0.30 5.39
CA LYS A 19 35.61 -1.20 4.95
C LYS A 19 35.52 -2.41 5.87
N ILE A 20 36.63 -3.06 6.14
CA ILE A 20 36.72 -4.23 7.05
C ILE A 20 36.19 -3.85 8.44
N TYR A 21 36.65 -2.72 9.00
CA TYR A 21 36.19 -2.24 10.30
C TYR A 21 34.66 -2.04 10.34
N ARG A 22 34.09 -1.43 9.28
CA ARG A 22 32.64 -1.20 9.19
C ARG A 22 31.85 -2.50 9.09
N GLU A 23 32.36 -3.49 8.36
CA GLU A 23 31.73 -4.81 8.24
C GLU A 23 31.76 -5.56 9.57
N GLN A 24 32.90 -5.58 10.25
CA GLN A 24 33.06 -6.23 11.55
C GLN A 24 32.24 -5.57 12.66
N ASN A 25 32.03 -4.26 12.59
CA ASN A 25 31.35 -3.47 13.65
C ASN A 25 29.97 -2.97 13.21
N LYS A 26 29.36 -3.55 12.18
CA LYS A 26 28.11 -3.07 11.57
C LYS A 26 26.99 -2.90 12.59
N GLU A 27 26.78 -3.87 13.46
CA GLU A 27 25.70 -3.86 14.45
C GLU A 27 25.98 -2.80 15.54
N ALA A 28 27.18 -2.73 16.07
CA ALA A 28 27.57 -1.74 17.06
C ALA A 28 27.45 -0.30 16.52
N ILE A 29 27.85 -0.08 15.26
CA ILE A 29 27.73 1.20 14.58
C ILE A 29 26.23 1.56 14.39
N SER A 30 25.42 0.60 13.99
CA SER A 30 23.97 0.77 13.80
C SER A 30 23.30 1.14 15.11
N LEU A 31 23.57 0.40 16.19
CA LEU A 31 23.04 0.68 17.52
C LEU A 31 23.44 2.08 18.02
N ARG A 32 24.73 2.42 17.94
CA ARG A 32 25.25 3.73 18.32
C ARG A 32 24.55 4.86 17.56
N ASN A 33 24.38 4.70 16.25
CA ASN A 33 23.70 5.70 15.41
C ASN A 33 22.23 5.83 15.77
N LYS A 34 21.55 4.70 16.05
CA LYS A 34 20.15 4.68 16.52
C LYS A 34 19.99 5.42 17.85
N LEU A 35 20.86 5.16 18.81
CA LEU A 35 20.84 5.85 20.13
C LEU A 35 21.12 7.35 19.97
N LYS A 36 22.10 7.72 19.14
CA LYS A 36 22.40 9.12 18.82
C LYS A 36 21.21 9.82 18.15
N TYR A 37 20.54 9.16 17.24
CA TYR A 37 19.33 9.69 16.60
C TYR A 37 18.22 9.89 17.64
N LEU A 38 17.92 8.88 18.46
CA LEU A 38 16.86 8.96 19.47
C LEU A 38 17.13 10.13 20.45
N LYS A 39 18.37 10.31 20.89
CA LYS A 39 18.77 11.43 21.78
C LYS A 39 18.55 12.79 21.16
N ASN A 40 18.69 12.91 19.83
CA ASN A 40 18.63 14.20 19.14
C ASN A 40 17.37 14.36 18.27
N LYS A 41 16.43 13.41 18.35
CA LYS A 41 15.27 13.31 17.44
C LYS A 41 14.50 14.62 17.33
N ASP A 42 14.14 15.22 18.45
CA ASP A 42 13.29 16.42 18.45
C ASP A 42 14.03 17.63 17.82
N LYS A 43 15.31 17.80 18.14
CA LYS A 43 16.16 18.84 17.52
C LYS A 43 16.30 18.65 16.02
N ILE A 44 16.43 17.39 15.56
CA ILE A 44 16.53 17.08 14.14
C ILE A 44 15.21 17.39 13.44
N ILE A 45 14.07 16.98 14.03
CA ILE A 45 12.72 17.25 13.49
C ILE A 45 12.49 18.77 13.38
N GLU A 46 12.80 19.53 14.43
CA GLU A 46 12.65 20.97 14.43
C GLU A 46 13.50 21.63 13.33
N LYS A 47 14.77 21.24 13.22
CA LYS A 47 15.67 21.72 12.17
C LYS A 47 15.14 21.43 10.75
N VAL A 48 14.64 20.20 10.53
CA VAL A 48 14.06 19.79 9.24
C VAL A 48 12.78 20.57 8.93
N LYS A 49 11.91 20.77 9.92
CA LYS A 49 10.69 21.59 9.76
C LYS A 49 11.05 23.04 9.40
N GLY A 50 11.99 23.64 10.12
CA GLY A 50 12.44 24.99 9.83
C GLY A 50 13.06 25.12 8.44
N TYR A 51 13.91 24.17 8.04
CA TYR A 51 14.46 24.14 6.67
C TYR A 51 13.35 24.06 5.62
N TYR A 52 12.38 23.14 5.81
CA TYR A 52 11.27 22.98 4.86
C TYR A 52 10.40 24.25 4.77
N GLN A 53 10.08 24.89 5.90
CA GLN A 53 9.31 26.14 5.91
C GLN A 53 10.02 27.26 5.13
N ASN A 54 11.34 27.41 5.35
CA ASN A 54 12.14 28.45 4.71
C ASN A 54 12.45 28.17 3.22
N ASN A 55 12.37 26.92 2.79
CA ASN A 55 12.72 26.51 1.42
C ASN A 55 11.57 25.83 0.68
N ARG A 56 10.33 25.97 1.16
CA ARG A 56 9.17 25.23 0.65
C ARG A 56 9.03 25.30 -0.87
N ASP A 57 9.11 26.49 -1.44
CA ASP A 57 8.91 26.69 -2.88
C ASP A 57 10.02 26.05 -3.71
N LYS A 58 11.26 26.12 -3.23
CA LYS A 58 12.40 25.46 -3.88
C LYS A 58 12.26 23.94 -3.82
N VAL A 59 11.85 23.40 -2.67
CA VAL A 59 11.65 21.96 -2.49
C VAL A 59 10.51 21.45 -3.38
N LEU A 60 9.39 22.16 -3.43
CA LEU A 60 8.25 21.80 -4.29
C LEU A 60 8.61 21.88 -5.78
N ALA A 61 9.33 22.92 -6.21
CA ALA A 61 9.80 23.06 -7.59
C ALA A 61 10.74 21.90 -7.97
N TYR A 62 11.69 21.56 -7.09
CA TYR A 62 12.58 20.41 -7.29
C TYR A 62 11.79 19.09 -7.46
N HIS A 63 10.85 18.79 -6.54
CA HIS A 63 10.04 17.58 -6.64
C HIS A 63 9.22 17.55 -7.93
N LYS A 64 8.58 18.67 -8.30
CA LYS A 64 7.82 18.76 -9.56
C LYS A 64 8.67 18.46 -10.78
N THR A 65 9.89 18.99 -10.84
CA THR A 65 10.83 18.75 -11.93
C THR A 65 11.29 17.28 -11.93
N TYR A 66 11.70 16.77 -10.77
CA TYR A 66 12.14 15.38 -10.59
C TYR A 66 11.06 14.41 -11.02
N ASP A 67 9.80 14.60 -10.57
CA ASP A 67 8.68 13.73 -10.91
C ASP A 67 8.38 13.75 -12.41
N LYS A 68 8.46 14.93 -13.03
CA LYS A 68 8.29 15.06 -14.48
C LYS A 68 9.36 14.29 -15.27
N GLU A 69 10.63 14.47 -14.90
CA GLU A 69 11.77 13.84 -15.57
C GLU A 69 11.83 12.33 -15.33
N ASN A 70 11.41 11.87 -14.15
CA ASN A 70 11.47 10.45 -13.77
C ASN A 70 10.13 9.73 -13.84
N ARG A 71 9.06 10.36 -14.34
CA ARG A 71 7.70 9.83 -14.36
C ARG A 71 7.61 8.40 -14.93
N LYS A 72 8.29 8.15 -16.03
CA LYS A 72 8.29 6.82 -16.67
C LYS A 72 8.90 5.77 -15.74
N LYS A 73 10.07 6.02 -15.19
CA LYS A 73 10.76 5.10 -14.26
C LYS A 73 9.95 4.85 -12.99
N ILE A 74 9.35 5.91 -12.43
CA ILE A 74 8.50 5.81 -11.23
C ILE A 74 7.28 4.96 -11.53
N THR A 75 6.60 5.19 -12.67
CA THR A 75 5.42 4.43 -13.07
C THR A 75 5.76 2.95 -13.33
N GLU A 76 6.85 2.67 -14.04
CA GLU A 76 7.31 1.30 -14.30
C GLU A 76 7.63 0.56 -12.98
N TYR A 77 8.36 1.20 -12.07
CA TYR A 77 8.66 0.65 -10.76
C TYR A 77 7.39 0.36 -9.95
N GLN A 78 6.47 1.33 -9.85
CA GLN A 78 5.22 1.17 -9.11
C GLN A 78 4.32 0.09 -9.70
N THR A 79 4.24 0.02 -11.03
CA THR A 79 3.46 -1.01 -11.73
C THR A 79 4.01 -2.40 -11.46
N LYS A 80 5.34 -2.55 -11.56
CA LYS A 80 6.02 -3.81 -11.25
C LYS A 80 5.82 -4.18 -9.77
N TYR A 81 6.11 -3.28 -8.85
CA TYR A 81 5.95 -3.49 -7.41
C TYR A 81 4.52 -3.91 -7.05
N THR A 82 3.52 -3.22 -7.58
CA THR A 82 2.11 -3.53 -7.33
C THR A 82 1.73 -4.90 -7.87
N ARG A 83 2.18 -5.25 -9.08
CA ARG A 83 1.94 -6.55 -9.70
C ARG A 83 2.56 -7.67 -8.88
N ASP A 84 3.85 -7.57 -8.57
CA ASP A 84 4.59 -8.58 -7.82
C ASP A 84 3.96 -8.77 -6.42
N ARG A 85 3.61 -7.67 -5.76
CA ARG A 85 2.99 -7.73 -4.44
C ARG A 85 1.58 -8.33 -4.45
N ARG A 86 0.78 -8.08 -5.50
CA ARG A 86 -0.53 -8.72 -5.64
C ARG A 86 -0.46 -10.23 -5.86
N GLN A 87 0.65 -10.74 -6.39
CA GLN A 87 0.88 -12.17 -6.58
C GLN A 87 1.32 -12.87 -5.30
N THR A 88 2.07 -12.20 -4.44
CA THR A 88 2.69 -12.78 -3.25
C THR A 88 2.00 -12.44 -1.92
N ASP A 89 1.15 -11.41 -1.89
CA ASP A 89 0.49 -10.88 -0.69
C ASP A 89 -1.02 -10.78 -0.93
N ILE A 90 -1.74 -11.82 -0.52
CA ILE A 90 -3.21 -11.90 -0.66
C ILE A 90 -3.93 -10.76 0.09
N ASP A 91 -3.43 -10.36 1.26
CA ASP A 91 -3.99 -9.25 2.05
C ASP A 91 -3.90 -7.94 1.25
N TYR A 92 -2.73 -7.66 0.66
CA TYR A 92 -2.55 -6.50 -0.21
C TYR A 92 -3.44 -6.56 -1.47
N LYS A 93 -3.54 -7.75 -2.10
CA LYS A 93 -4.42 -7.98 -3.27
C LYS A 93 -5.86 -7.63 -2.94
N LEU A 94 -6.41 -8.17 -1.86
CA LEU A 94 -7.79 -7.97 -1.45
C LEU A 94 -8.08 -6.51 -1.06
N ARG A 95 -7.25 -5.90 -0.23
CA ARG A 95 -7.39 -4.46 0.12
C ARG A 95 -7.41 -3.57 -1.11
N SER A 96 -6.53 -3.84 -2.07
CA SER A 96 -6.45 -3.08 -3.31
C SER A 96 -7.71 -3.22 -4.14
N ILE A 97 -8.23 -4.44 -4.30
CA ILE A 97 -9.46 -4.73 -5.06
C ILE A 97 -10.66 -4.06 -4.40
N LEU A 98 -10.85 -4.25 -3.09
CA LEU A 98 -11.96 -3.66 -2.35
C LEU A 98 -11.92 -2.14 -2.37
N SER A 99 -10.74 -1.53 -2.23
CA SER A 99 -10.60 -0.08 -2.32
C SER A 99 -10.98 0.46 -3.70
N CYS A 100 -10.62 -0.24 -4.78
CA CYS A 100 -11.04 0.12 -6.14
C CYS A 100 -12.54 -0.02 -6.31
N ARG A 101 -13.12 -1.16 -5.93
CA ARG A 101 -14.57 -1.41 -6.08
C ARG A 101 -15.41 -0.39 -5.32
N ILE A 102 -15.04 -0.05 -4.07
CA ILE A 102 -15.73 0.98 -3.29
C ILE A 102 -15.66 2.34 -4.02
N ARG A 103 -14.49 2.72 -4.53
CA ARG A 103 -14.33 3.98 -5.27
C ARG A 103 -15.17 3.98 -6.54
N ASP A 104 -15.19 2.89 -7.28
CA ASP A 104 -15.92 2.77 -8.54
C ASP A 104 -17.45 2.79 -8.29
N ALA A 105 -17.92 2.08 -7.24
CA ALA A 105 -19.33 2.11 -6.82
C ALA A 105 -19.78 3.52 -6.35
N LEU A 106 -18.91 4.26 -5.69
CA LEU A 106 -19.19 5.64 -5.27
C LEU A 106 -19.28 6.61 -6.45
N ASN A 107 -18.68 6.31 -7.58
CA ASN A 107 -18.76 7.09 -8.83
C ASN A 107 -18.65 8.61 -8.61
N GLY A 108 -17.57 9.04 -7.94
CA GLY A 108 -17.31 10.45 -7.63
C GLY A 108 -17.98 10.98 -6.35
N LYS A 109 -18.84 10.22 -5.69
CA LYS A 109 -19.36 10.57 -4.36
C LYS A 109 -18.27 10.47 -3.31
N ASN A 110 -18.39 11.22 -2.24
CA ASN A 110 -17.39 11.20 -1.18
C ASN A 110 -17.43 9.88 -0.39
N LYS A 111 -16.27 9.29 -0.22
CA LYS A 111 -16.09 8.12 0.64
C LYS A 111 -16.14 8.53 2.10
N SER A 112 -17.11 8.02 2.86
CA SER A 112 -17.37 8.44 4.24
C SER A 112 -16.29 8.00 5.23
N LYS A 113 -15.65 6.83 5.02
CA LYS A 113 -14.68 6.22 5.92
C LYS A 113 -13.57 5.50 5.16
N ALA A 114 -12.50 5.10 5.86
CA ALA A 114 -11.47 4.24 5.29
C ALA A 114 -12.05 2.89 4.85
N THR A 115 -11.44 2.25 3.83
CA THR A 115 -11.91 0.95 3.30
C THR A 115 -12.12 -0.09 4.40
N LYS A 116 -11.18 -0.21 5.35
CA LYS A 116 -11.25 -1.14 6.47
C LYS A 116 -12.47 -0.90 7.36
N GLU A 117 -12.82 0.37 7.61
CA GLU A 117 -13.96 0.76 8.43
C GLU A 117 -15.29 0.50 7.73
N LEU A 118 -15.35 0.70 6.41
CA LEU A 118 -16.56 0.41 5.62
C LEU A 118 -16.81 -1.09 5.53
N ILE A 119 -15.75 -1.89 5.38
CA ILE A 119 -15.86 -3.36 5.35
C ILE A 119 -16.23 -3.93 6.73
N GLY A 120 -15.87 -3.25 7.82
CA GLY A 120 -16.24 -3.61 9.18
C GLY A 120 -15.41 -4.74 9.79
N CYS A 121 -14.41 -5.26 9.09
CA CYS A 121 -13.51 -6.30 9.59
C CYS A 121 -12.10 -6.18 9.01
N ASP A 122 -11.16 -7.00 9.49
CA ASP A 122 -9.85 -7.19 8.87
C ASP A 122 -9.90 -8.22 7.74
N ILE A 123 -8.83 -8.31 6.97
CA ILE A 123 -8.77 -9.21 5.81
C ILE A 123 -8.87 -10.70 6.20
N PRO A 124 -8.19 -11.18 7.25
CA PRO A 124 -8.37 -12.57 7.67
C PRO A 124 -9.83 -12.93 8.00
N THR A 125 -10.55 -12.05 8.69
CA THR A 125 -11.98 -12.24 9.00
C THR A 125 -12.83 -12.26 7.72
N LEU A 126 -12.56 -11.37 6.78
CA LEU A 126 -13.22 -11.37 5.47
C LEU A 126 -12.94 -12.66 4.70
N MET A 127 -11.69 -13.13 4.69
CA MET A 127 -11.32 -14.38 4.02
C MET A 127 -12.10 -15.55 4.59
N MET A 128 -12.11 -15.71 5.92
CA MET A 128 -12.90 -16.75 6.58
C MET A 128 -14.40 -16.67 6.29
N HIS A 129 -14.94 -15.44 6.18
CA HIS A 129 -16.35 -15.23 5.82
C HIS A 129 -16.65 -15.70 4.39
N LEU A 130 -15.78 -15.40 3.44
CA LEU A 130 -15.93 -15.81 2.05
C LEU A 130 -15.67 -17.32 1.87
N GLU A 131 -14.65 -17.87 2.52
CA GLU A 131 -14.33 -19.32 2.46
C GLU A 131 -15.49 -20.20 2.93
N LYS A 132 -16.23 -19.77 3.96
CA LYS A 132 -17.45 -20.48 4.43
C LYS A 132 -18.55 -20.55 3.37
N GLN A 133 -18.50 -19.70 2.35
CA GLN A 133 -19.48 -19.62 1.28
C GLN A 133 -18.93 -20.19 -0.04
N PHE A 134 -17.69 -20.69 -0.05
CA PHE A 134 -17.10 -21.29 -1.25
C PHE A 134 -17.95 -22.49 -1.69
N ARG A 135 -18.21 -22.53 -3.00
CA ARG A 135 -18.80 -23.67 -3.69
C ARG A 135 -17.68 -24.49 -4.34
N ASP A 136 -18.05 -25.64 -4.89
CA ASP A 136 -17.11 -26.58 -5.51
C ASP A 136 -16.10 -25.86 -6.44
N ASP A 137 -14.84 -26.23 -6.29
CA ASP A 137 -13.70 -25.69 -7.03
C ASP A 137 -13.33 -24.22 -6.76
N MET A 138 -14.02 -23.49 -5.88
CA MET A 138 -13.60 -22.15 -5.49
C MET A 138 -12.39 -22.19 -4.57
N THR A 139 -11.32 -21.50 -4.96
CA THR A 139 -10.09 -21.33 -4.17
C THR A 139 -9.59 -19.90 -4.32
N TRP A 140 -8.65 -19.49 -3.46
CA TRP A 140 -8.03 -18.17 -3.63
C TRP A 140 -7.15 -18.06 -4.88
N ASP A 141 -6.70 -19.20 -5.42
CA ASP A 141 -5.86 -19.23 -6.62
C ASP A 141 -6.68 -18.89 -7.88
N ASN A 142 -7.96 -19.28 -7.91
CA ASN A 142 -8.84 -18.96 -9.03
C ASN A 142 -9.70 -17.70 -8.81
N HIS A 143 -9.44 -16.92 -7.73
CA HIS A 143 -10.06 -15.61 -7.55
C HIS A 143 -9.54 -14.60 -8.59
N GLY A 144 -10.40 -14.13 -9.49
CA GLY A 144 -10.05 -13.14 -10.51
C GLY A 144 -10.94 -13.23 -11.75
N LYS A 145 -10.51 -12.58 -12.81
CA LYS A 145 -11.29 -12.30 -14.03
C LYS A 145 -12.08 -13.49 -14.60
N PHE A 146 -11.50 -14.67 -14.57
CA PHE A 146 -12.06 -15.89 -15.19
C PHE A 146 -12.51 -16.93 -14.17
N GLY A 147 -12.38 -16.66 -12.89
CA GLY A 147 -12.79 -17.54 -11.79
C GLY A 147 -13.98 -16.96 -11.03
N TRP A 148 -13.83 -16.76 -9.73
CA TRP A 148 -14.88 -16.16 -8.92
C TRP A 148 -14.56 -14.72 -8.52
N HIS A 149 -15.60 -13.96 -8.25
CA HIS A 149 -15.53 -12.58 -7.83
C HIS A 149 -16.08 -12.42 -6.40
N ILE A 150 -15.60 -11.41 -5.68
CA ILE A 150 -16.30 -10.92 -4.50
C ILE A 150 -17.47 -10.06 -5.00
N ASP A 151 -18.68 -10.40 -4.68
CA ASP A 151 -19.89 -9.69 -5.09
C ASP A 151 -20.68 -9.19 -3.88
N HIS A 152 -21.64 -8.27 -4.11
CA HIS A 152 -22.56 -7.80 -3.08
C HIS A 152 -23.86 -8.63 -3.11
N ILE A 153 -24.28 -9.17 -1.97
CA ILE A 153 -25.58 -9.87 -1.85
C ILE A 153 -26.70 -8.92 -2.26
N LEU A 154 -26.79 -7.78 -1.57
CA LEU A 154 -27.62 -6.66 -1.98
C LEU A 154 -26.79 -5.71 -2.85
N PRO A 155 -27.14 -5.50 -4.13
CA PRO A 155 -26.35 -4.72 -5.06
C PRO A 155 -26.19 -3.26 -4.62
N CYS A 156 -25.10 -2.62 -5.03
CA CYS A 156 -24.82 -1.21 -4.67
C CYS A 156 -25.94 -0.26 -5.11
N ALA A 157 -26.67 -0.59 -6.17
CA ALA A 157 -27.82 0.18 -6.64
C ALA A 157 -29.00 0.23 -5.64
N SER A 158 -29.05 -0.71 -4.69
CA SER A 158 -30.08 -0.75 -3.64
C SER A 158 -29.82 0.24 -2.49
N PHE A 159 -28.71 0.98 -2.52
CA PHE A 159 -28.30 1.88 -1.44
C PHE A 159 -28.16 3.32 -1.93
N ASP A 160 -28.55 4.27 -1.09
CA ASP A 160 -28.14 5.67 -1.28
C ASP A 160 -26.70 5.86 -0.81
N LEU A 161 -25.75 5.78 -1.76
CA LEU A 161 -24.33 5.93 -1.47
C LEU A 161 -23.89 7.38 -1.20
N THR A 162 -24.81 8.35 -1.08
CA THR A 162 -24.50 9.67 -0.52
C THR A 162 -24.60 9.66 1.00
N ASP A 163 -25.36 8.73 1.57
CA ASP A 163 -25.53 8.53 3.02
C ASP A 163 -24.39 7.66 3.58
N PRO A 164 -23.60 8.16 4.56
CA PRO A 164 -22.52 7.40 5.21
C PRO A 164 -22.96 6.08 5.85
N GLU A 165 -24.16 6.01 6.43
CA GLU A 165 -24.64 4.78 7.07
C GLU A 165 -25.08 3.74 6.02
N GLN A 166 -25.61 4.16 4.90
CA GLN A 166 -25.89 3.26 3.79
C GLN A 166 -24.61 2.79 3.09
N GLN A 167 -23.59 3.64 2.95
CA GLN A 167 -22.25 3.19 2.51
C GLN A 167 -21.71 2.07 3.39
N LYS A 168 -21.82 2.23 4.72
CA LYS A 168 -21.36 1.23 5.69
C LYS A 168 -22.11 -0.09 5.54
N LYS A 169 -23.44 -0.06 5.37
CA LYS A 169 -24.26 -1.27 5.14
C LYS A 169 -23.91 -1.94 3.81
N CYS A 170 -23.82 -1.16 2.74
CA CYS A 170 -23.50 -1.65 1.40
C CYS A 170 -22.16 -2.39 1.35
N PHE A 171 -21.10 -1.77 1.89
CA PHE A 171 -19.74 -2.31 1.80
C PHE A 171 -19.33 -3.22 2.95
N HIS A 172 -20.21 -3.46 3.95
CA HIS A 172 -19.93 -4.35 5.06
C HIS A 172 -19.67 -5.78 4.59
N TYR A 173 -18.73 -6.46 5.22
CA TYR A 173 -18.32 -7.81 4.81
C TYR A 173 -19.46 -8.83 4.79
N THR A 174 -20.47 -8.65 5.65
CA THR A 174 -21.67 -9.53 5.67
C THR A 174 -22.56 -9.36 4.44
N ASN A 175 -22.41 -8.30 3.68
CA ASN A 175 -23.06 -8.08 2.38
C ASN A 175 -22.20 -8.57 1.21
N LEU A 176 -21.10 -9.28 1.48
CA LEU A 176 -20.19 -9.79 0.45
C LEU A 176 -20.30 -11.31 0.35
N GLN A 177 -20.28 -11.82 -0.87
CA GLN A 177 -20.31 -13.23 -1.21
C GLN A 177 -19.34 -13.57 -2.32
N PRO A 178 -18.83 -14.81 -2.42
CA PRO A 178 -18.14 -15.28 -3.61
C PRO A 178 -19.18 -15.69 -4.65
N LEU A 179 -18.97 -15.27 -5.89
CA LEU A 179 -19.84 -15.63 -7.02
C LEU A 179 -18.99 -15.92 -8.25
N TRP A 180 -19.30 -16.97 -9.01
CA TRP A 180 -18.61 -17.24 -10.25
C TRP A 180 -18.72 -16.05 -11.21
N ALA A 181 -17.68 -15.78 -12.01
CA ALA A 181 -17.62 -14.62 -12.88
C ALA A 181 -18.83 -14.53 -13.82
N GLU A 182 -19.26 -15.65 -14.40
CA GLU A 182 -20.43 -15.72 -15.28
C GLU A 182 -21.73 -15.41 -14.54
N GLU A 183 -21.91 -15.96 -13.33
CA GLU A 183 -23.08 -15.70 -12.49
C GLU A 183 -23.10 -14.25 -12.03
N ASN A 184 -21.95 -13.69 -11.67
CA ASN A 184 -21.84 -12.29 -11.27
C ASN A 184 -22.20 -11.33 -12.42
N LEU A 185 -21.77 -11.67 -13.64
CA LEU A 185 -22.16 -10.88 -14.84
C LEU A 185 -23.65 -10.98 -15.13
N SER A 186 -24.23 -12.19 -14.99
CA SER A 186 -25.66 -12.43 -15.20
C SER A 186 -26.53 -11.78 -14.12
N LYS A 187 -26.05 -11.77 -12.87
CA LYS A 187 -26.74 -11.14 -11.73
C LYS A 187 -26.89 -9.65 -11.91
N SER A 188 -25.85 -8.96 -12.40
CA SER A 188 -25.84 -7.48 -12.51
C SER A 188 -26.34 -6.81 -11.21
N ASP A 189 -27.38 -6.00 -11.28
CA ASP A 189 -28.00 -5.32 -10.13
C ASP A 189 -29.23 -6.04 -9.54
N THR A 190 -29.40 -7.35 -9.90
CA THR A 190 -30.53 -8.15 -9.42
C THR A 190 -30.22 -8.77 -8.06
N ILE A 191 -31.23 -8.91 -7.21
CA ILE A 191 -31.13 -9.66 -5.96
C ILE A 191 -31.43 -11.14 -6.28
N LEU A 192 -30.47 -12.03 -6.03
CA LEU A 192 -30.72 -13.46 -6.11
C LEU A 192 -31.47 -13.88 -4.84
N ILE A 193 -32.73 -14.23 -4.98
CA ILE A 193 -33.53 -14.83 -3.91
C ILE A 193 -33.17 -16.33 -3.92
N SER A 194 -32.46 -16.80 -2.86
CA SER A 194 -32.15 -18.21 -2.61
C SER A 194 -33.32 -18.93 -2.00
#